data_f6ead4b1520dc5fe5ad52cdf78c517ad
#
_entry.id   f6ead4b1520dc5fe5ad52cdf78c517ad
#
_cell.length_a   1.000
_cell.length_b   1.000
_cell.length_c   1.000
_cell.angle_alpha   90.00
_cell.angle_beta   90.00
_cell.angle_gamma   90.00
#
_symmetry.space_group_name_H-M   'P 1'
#
loop_
_entity.id
_entity.type
_entity.pdbx_description
1 polymer ?
#
loop_
_entity_poly.entity_id
_entity_poly.type
_entity_poly.pdbx_seq_one_letter_code
_entity_poly.pdbx_strand_id
1 'polypeptide(L)'
;MDYKAQNPEAYAELLQYLFGGKYPIMTHVKLEMGNDRNNSTGSEASTKRSRYEKANVLRNPGWQLAADAKKINPDIKVSILRWNAPEWVKSIEDVYKWYKATILAAYRQYGYMVDYINPNVNEAWNKKTDVDYTKKFAGWIASENEKTIPDAKEXXXXKLVVSDEATSISSDIVASMKSDGGFYNAVDVVGYHYTTSDDKNGGMKWLAEGADKEVWNSEAQAVFSNSAFRPSNNVKDPTTEGTGLGGTGSALEMGNTFIKGFVKSRRTHVVYQPAIGSFYEGGQFSFKELVSARDPWSGWIHYDAGLLVLAHLSKFAVTGWENEDNTAGIWRAIPEASNSTASGTNPVDGRRGGENYMTLAAPSKDAFXXXXXXXXXXXXXMSYQINVKNMKLSDNQKLAVWETRAADDGSFNENYMKCTGSVSAGEDGSYVVKVKPFSVVTVTTLDVADDEEHTKALPVEGERTVLDTDETGDAQDTSNGILYADDFEYTGKRVAVIATHGAVSQKTEDYISSRGGDTGAMARYTHTLNGAFEAYKTVDGNRVLRQQLDQTENGVGHSWNDGDAVTLLGDFRWCNYTASVDVLFE
;
A
#
# COMPACT_ATOMS: atom_id res chain seq x y z
N MET A 1 7.56 -11.95 -5.75
CA MET A 1 8.79 -12.30 -6.49
C MET A 1 8.57 -13.49 -7.44
N ASP A 2 7.81 -14.48 -7.03
CA ASP A 2 7.49 -15.59 -7.95
C ASP A 2 6.76 -15.10 -9.21
N TYR A 3 5.82 -14.15 -9.02
CA TYR A 3 5.12 -13.56 -10.16
C TYR A 3 6.11 -12.88 -11.12
N LYS A 4 7.03 -12.10 -10.57
CA LYS A 4 8.07 -11.44 -11.38
C LYS A 4 8.93 -12.45 -12.11
N ALA A 5 9.31 -13.53 -11.42
CA ALA A 5 10.17 -14.56 -12.03
C ALA A 5 9.46 -15.31 -13.16
N GLN A 6 8.17 -15.62 -12.97
CA GLN A 6 7.41 -16.43 -13.91
C GLN A 6 6.79 -15.59 -15.02
N ASN A 7 6.32 -14.38 -14.70
CA ASN A 7 5.56 -13.54 -15.63
C ASN A 7 6.09 -12.10 -15.59
N PRO A 8 7.33 -11.87 -16.01
CA PRO A 8 7.95 -10.55 -15.84
C PRO A 8 7.26 -9.43 -16.63
N GLU A 9 6.68 -9.73 -17.77
CA GLU A 9 5.97 -8.72 -18.56
C GLU A 9 4.69 -8.26 -17.84
N ALA A 10 3.92 -9.21 -17.32
CA ALA A 10 2.71 -8.88 -16.56
C ALA A 10 3.04 -8.13 -15.28
N TYR A 11 4.14 -8.51 -14.61
CA TYR A 11 4.63 -7.80 -13.43
C TYR A 11 5.00 -6.34 -13.78
N ALA A 12 5.73 -6.15 -14.88
CA ALA A 12 6.12 -4.81 -15.33
C ALA A 12 4.89 -3.97 -15.70
N GLU A 13 3.90 -4.58 -16.36
CA GLU A 13 2.66 -3.92 -16.73
C GLU A 13 1.88 -3.49 -15.49
N LEU A 14 1.83 -4.36 -14.47
CA LEU A 14 1.19 -4.02 -13.20
C LEU A 14 1.86 -2.80 -12.56
N LEU A 15 3.19 -2.80 -12.47
CA LEU A 15 3.89 -1.67 -11.87
C LEU A 15 3.70 -0.40 -12.69
N GLN A 16 3.72 -0.52 -14.01
CA GLN A 16 3.48 0.64 -14.88
C GLN A 16 2.07 1.21 -14.67
N TYR A 17 1.08 0.34 -14.51
CA TYR A 17 -0.29 0.77 -14.27
C TYR A 17 -0.43 1.50 -12.93
N LEU A 18 0.19 0.97 -11.88
CA LEU A 18 0.04 1.54 -10.53
C LEU A 18 0.88 2.80 -10.34
N PHE A 19 2.12 2.79 -10.80
CA PHE A 19 3.10 3.83 -10.43
C PHE A 19 3.52 4.72 -11.60
N GLY A 20 3.15 4.37 -12.82
CA GLY A 20 3.64 5.07 -14.00
C GLY A 20 2.79 6.25 -14.41
N GLY A 21 3.33 7.00 -15.36
CA GLY A 21 2.63 8.09 -15.99
C GLY A 21 2.72 9.42 -15.25
N LYS A 22 2.09 10.43 -15.82
CA LYS A 22 2.06 11.78 -15.25
C LYS A 22 1.21 11.83 -13.97
N TYR A 23 0.16 11.03 -13.92
CA TYR A 23 -0.81 11.00 -12.82
C TYR A 23 -0.93 9.57 -12.29
N PRO A 24 0.08 9.09 -11.57
CA PRO A 24 0.05 7.69 -11.11
C PRO A 24 -1.05 7.45 -10.07
N ILE A 25 -1.52 6.22 -10.01
CA ILE A 25 -2.50 5.84 -8.99
C ILE A 25 -1.84 5.79 -7.61
N MET A 26 -0.60 5.28 -7.56
CA MET A 26 0.15 5.14 -6.32
C MET A 26 1.49 5.85 -6.42
N THR A 27 1.89 6.49 -5.32
CA THR A 27 3.13 7.29 -5.25
C THR A 27 4.00 6.92 -4.07
N HIS A 28 3.64 5.86 -3.32
CA HIS A 28 4.31 5.53 -2.08
C HIS A 28 4.31 4.02 -1.86
N VAL A 29 5.42 3.49 -1.40
CA VAL A 29 5.54 2.08 -0.99
C VAL A 29 5.97 2.06 0.48
N LYS A 30 5.16 1.44 1.33
CA LYS A 30 5.47 1.29 2.75
C LYS A 30 5.90 -0.15 2.99
N LEU A 31 7.07 -0.33 3.59
CA LEU A 31 7.70 -1.63 3.81
C LEU A 31 7.77 -1.95 5.30
N GLU A 32 7.60 -3.21 5.63
CA GLU A 32 7.78 -3.68 6.99
C GLU A 32 9.19 -4.20 7.20
N MET A 33 9.80 -3.81 8.31
CA MET A 33 11.07 -4.35 8.77
C MET A 33 10.77 -5.66 9.48
N GLY A 34 11.03 -6.78 8.81
CA GLY A 34 10.69 -8.09 9.32
C GLY A 34 11.69 -8.65 10.31
N ASN A 35 11.25 -9.66 11.05
CA ASN A 35 12.11 -10.42 11.95
C ASN A 35 11.90 -11.93 11.81
N ASP A 36 11.40 -12.36 10.64
CA ASP A 36 11.09 -13.78 10.33
C ASP A 36 9.87 -14.28 11.10
N ARG A 37 9.09 -13.36 11.67
CA ARG A 37 7.84 -13.70 12.35
C ARG A 37 6.68 -13.05 11.66
N ASN A 38 5.49 -13.52 11.97
CA ASN A 38 4.27 -13.04 11.33
C ASN A 38 4.01 -11.57 11.70
N ASN A 39 3.87 -10.74 10.69
CA ASN A 39 3.61 -9.30 10.82
C ASN A 39 2.20 -8.95 10.33
N SER A 40 1.27 -9.86 10.44
CA SER A 40 -0.16 -9.81 10.15
C SER A 40 -0.60 -10.59 8.92
N THR A 41 0.15 -10.60 7.84
CA THR A 41 -0.25 -11.31 6.62
C THR A 41 0.74 -12.39 6.22
N GLY A 42 1.68 -12.68 7.08
CA GLY A 42 2.73 -13.64 6.84
C GLY A 42 4.05 -13.16 7.38
N SER A 43 5.07 -13.93 7.14
CA SER A 43 6.41 -13.64 7.63
C SER A 43 7.13 -12.67 6.70
N GLU A 44 7.66 -11.60 7.28
CA GLU A 44 8.59 -10.73 6.56
C GLU A 44 10.02 -11.10 6.98
N ALA A 45 10.83 -11.45 6.00
CA ALA A 45 12.20 -11.92 6.26
C ALA A 45 13.05 -10.82 6.90
N SER A 46 13.78 -11.19 7.94
CA SER A 46 14.70 -10.27 8.60
C SER A 46 15.86 -9.94 7.67
N THR A 47 16.13 -8.66 7.52
CA THR A 47 17.27 -8.22 6.72
C THR A 47 18.59 -8.43 7.45
N LYS A 48 18.55 -8.62 8.78
CA LYS A 48 19.77 -8.75 9.57
C LYS A 48 19.45 -9.59 10.80
N ARG A 49 19.77 -10.89 10.73
CA ARG A 49 19.42 -11.88 11.76
C ARG A 49 20.31 -11.88 12.98
N SER A 50 21.52 -11.31 12.87
CA SER A 50 22.42 -11.21 14.00
C SER A 50 23.13 -9.88 14.00
N ARG A 51 23.70 -9.52 15.13
CA ARG A 51 24.45 -8.26 15.28
C ARG A 51 25.60 -8.16 14.26
N TYR A 52 26.17 -9.28 13.90
CA TYR A 52 27.38 -9.32 13.05
C TYR A 52 27.09 -9.57 11.58
N GLU A 53 25.88 -9.96 11.23
CA GLU A 53 25.49 -10.20 9.85
C GLU A 53 25.40 -8.87 9.10
N LYS A 54 25.86 -8.86 7.86
CA LYS A 54 25.60 -7.71 6.96
C LYS A 54 24.13 -7.71 6.58
N ALA A 55 23.51 -6.54 6.56
CA ALA A 55 22.11 -6.45 6.16
C ALA A 55 21.92 -6.97 4.73
N ASN A 56 20.91 -7.80 4.52
CA ASN A 56 20.61 -8.44 3.25
C ASN A 56 19.19 -8.08 2.83
N VAL A 57 19.05 -7.01 2.06
CA VAL A 57 17.74 -6.52 1.61
C VAL A 57 17.15 -7.36 0.47
N LEU A 58 17.94 -8.24 -0.13
CA LEU A 58 17.43 -9.15 -1.16
C LEU A 58 16.50 -10.21 -0.57
N ARG A 59 16.62 -10.48 0.72
CA ARG A 59 15.81 -11.45 1.43
C ARG A 59 14.34 -11.07 1.48
N ASN A 60 14.06 -9.79 1.60
CA ASN A 60 12.70 -9.27 1.77
C ASN A 60 12.22 -8.69 0.44
N PRO A 61 11.20 -9.29 -0.18
CA PRO A 61 10.79 -8.90 -1.53
C PRO A 61 10.24 -7.48 -1.65
N GLY A 62 9.78 -6.89 -0.54
CA GLY A 62 9.28 -5.51 -0.57
C GLY A 62 10.34 -4.51 -1.03
N TRP A 63 11.59 -4.71 -0.60
CA TRP A 63 12.68 -3.82 -1.01
C TRP A 63 12.92 -3.86 -2.51
N GLN A 64 12.81 -5.05 -3.10
CA GLN A 64 12.96 -5.20 -4.55
C GLN A 64 11.77 -4.60 -5.31
N LEU A 65 10.55 -4.80 -4.79
CA LEU A 65 9.37 -4.20 -5.40
C LEU A 65 9.48 -2.67 -5.41
N ALA A 66 9.93 -2.07 -4.31
CA ALA A 66 10.15 -0.62 -4.24
C ALA A 66 11.18 -0.17 -5.29
N ALA A 67 12.26 -0.95 -5.44
CA ALA A 67 13.29 -0.65 -6.44
C ALA A 67 12.72 -0.69 -7.86
N ASP A 68 11.93 -1.71 -8.16
CA ASP A 68 11.31 -1.85 -9.48
C ASP A 68 10.31 -0.72 -9.74
N ALA A 69 9.52 -0.36 -8.73
CA ALA A 69 8.58 0.77 -8.85
C ALA A 69 9.34 2.09 -9.09
N LYS A 70 10.48 2.28 -8.44
CA LYS A 70 11.32 3.47 -8.65
C LYS A 70 11.89 3.56 -10.06
N LYS A 71 12.10 2.43 -10.73
CA LYS A 71 12.55 2.44 -12.14
C LYS A 71 11.47 2.99 -13.06
N ILE A 72 10.22 2.83 -12.67
CA ILE A 72 9.08 3.34 -13.42
C ILE A 72 8.84 4.81 -13.07
N ASN A 73 8.86 5.12 -11.77
CA ASN A 73 8.61 6.47 -11.28
C ASN A 73 9.62 6.80 -10.17
N PRO A 74 10.69 7.52 -10.50
CA PRO A 74 11.73 7.85 -9.51
C PRO A 74 11.24 8.69 -8.32
N ASP A 75 10.07 9.34 -8.45
CA ASP A 75 9.54 10.22 -7.42
C ASP A 75 8.75 9.47 -6.33
N ILE A 76 8.59 8.15 -6.46
CA ILE A 76 7.91 7.34 -5.45
C ILE A 76 8.60 7.49 -4.10
N LYS A 77 7.82 7.65 -3.05
CA LYS A 77 8.32 7.68 -1.68
C LYS A 77 8.37 6.27 -1.10
N VAL A 78 9.33 6.04 -0.22
CA VAL A 78 9.46 4.76 0.48
C VAL A 78 9.49 5.02 1.97
N SER A 79 8.67 4.30 2.73
CA SER A 79 8.69 4.38 4.20
C SER A 79 8.87 3.00 4.80
N ILE A 80 9.40 2.98 6.02
CA ILE A 80 9.57 1.74 6.77
C ILE A 80 9.00 1.86 8.18
N LEU A 81 8.54 0.73 8.69
CA LEU A 81 8.09 0.58 10.05
C LEU A 81 8.44 -0.82 10.55
N ARG A 82 8.23 -1.06 11.83
CA ARG A 82 8.39 -2.40 12.42
C ARG A 82 7.24 -2.74 13.34
N TRP A 83 6.87 -4.02 13.35
CA TRP A 83 6.03 -4.59 14.40
C TRP A 83 6.92 -5.11 15.53
N ASN A 84 8.01 -5.75 15.16
CA ASN A 84 8.93 -6.40 16.08
C ASN A 84 10.34 -6.22 15.51
N ALA A 85 11.30 -6.90 16.11
CA ALA A 85 12.69 -6.80 15.67
C ALA A 85 13.36 -8.17 15.81
N PRO A 86 14.48 -8.37 15.09
CA PRO A 86 15.28 -9.58 15.30
C PRO A 86 15.75 -9.70 16.75
N GLU A 87 15.97 -10.93 17.19
CA GLU A 87 16.28 -11.25 18.58
C GLU A 87 17.47 -10.44 19.15
N TRP A 88 18.46 -10.10 18.32
CA TRP A 88 19.63 -9.36 18.78
C TRP A 88 19.33 -7.89 19.10
N VAL A 89 18.19 -7.37 18.67
CA VAL A 89 17.81 -5.95 18.82
C VAL A 89 17.12 -5.81 20.17
N LYS A 90 17.83 -5.30 21.17
CA LYS A 90 17.34 -5.24 22.54
C LYS A 90 17.10 -3.83 23.06
N SER A 91 17.44 -2.79 22.29
CA SER A 91 17.32 -1.41 22.72
C SER A 91 17.01 -0.52 21.51
N ILE A 92 16.65 0.71 21.77
CA ILE A 92 16.39 1.67 20.68
C ILE A 92 17.68 1.98 19.92
N GLU A 93 18.82 1.90 20.58
CA GLU A 93 20.13 2.03 19.93
C GLU A 93 20.34 0.90 18.92
N ASP A 94 19.95 -0.31 19.29
CA ASP A 94 20.01 -1.46 18.38
C ASP A 94 19.02 -1.28 17.22
N VAL A 95 17.84 -0.74 17.47
CA VAL A 95 16.86 -0.45 16.41
C VAL A 95 17.49 0.50 15.40
N TYR A 96 18.14 1.55 15.87
CA TYR A 96 18.80 2.51 14.97
C TYR A 96 19.89 1.83 14.14
N LYS A 97 20.72 0.99 14.75
CA LYS A 97 21.75 0.24 14.03
C LYS A 97 21.16 -0.66 12.96
N TRP A 98 20.09 -1.36 13.29
CA TRP A 98 19.40 -2.25 12.37
C TRP A 98 18.78 -1.48 11.21
N TYR A 99 18.06 -0.40 11.51
CA TYR A 99 17.45 0.46 10.48
C TYR A 99 18.52 1.05 9.57
N LYS A 100 19.56 1.64 10.17
CA LYS A 100 20.65 2.26 9.40
C LYS A 100 21.32 1.23 8.47
N ALA A 101 21.68 0.07 9.01
CA ALA A 101 22.31 -0.98 8.19
C ALA A 101 21.43 -1.40 7.02
N THR A 102 20.12 -1.56 7.27
CA THR A 102 19.17 -1.97 6.24
C THR A 102 18.98 -0.88 5.18
N ILE A 103 18.80 0.36 5.61
CA ILE A 103 18.61 1.50 4.70
C ILE A 103 19.82 1.65 3.78
N LEU A 104 21.03 1.57 4.34
CA LEU A 104 22.25 1.69 3.56
C LEU A 104 22.44 0.49 2.63
N ALA A 105 22.05 -0.70 3.08
CA ALA A 105 22.09 -1.89 2.21
C ALA A 105 21.17 -1.72 1.00
N ALA A 106 19.97 -1.19 1.22
CA ALA A 106 19.03 -0.93 0.12
C ALA A 106 19.60 0.13 -0.83
N TYR A 107 20.18 1.18 -0.29
CA TYR A 107 20.79 2.23 -1.10
C TYR A 107 21.92 1.66 -1.99
N ARG A 108 22.79 0.84 -1.40
CA ARG A 108 23.91 0.24 -2.15
C ARG A 108 23.43 -0.79 -3.16
N GLN A 109 22.40 -1.56 -2.80
CA GLN A 109 21.88 -2.62 -3.67
C GLN A 109 21.05 -2.07 -4.81
N TYR A 110 20.18 -1.09 -4.51
CA TYR A 110 19.13 -0.65 -5.45
C TYR A 110 19.24 0.82 -5.85
N GLY A 111 20.04 1.62 -5.16
CA GLY A 111 20.26 3.02 -5.51
C GLY A 111 19.19 3.99 -5.04
N TYR A 112 18.30 3.58 -4.13
CA TYR A 112 17.32 4.52 -3.58
C TYR A 112 17.44 4.65 -2.07
N MET A 113 17.06 5.81 -1.56
CA MET A 113 17.08 6.10 -0.13
C MET A 113 15.64 6.07 0.39
N VAL A 114 15.46 5.52 1.59
CA VAL A 114 14.19 5.56 2.30
C VAL A 114 13.86 7.02 2.65
N ASP A 115 12.60 7.41 2.51
CA ASP A 115 12.15 8.78 2.76
C ASP A 115 11.61 8.98 4.17
N TYR A 116 10.91 7.98 4.72
CA TYR A 116 10.23 8.07 6.01
C TYR A 116 10.53 6.85 6.85
N ILE A 117 10.75 7.06 8.14
CA ILE A 117 10.97 5.96 9.06
C ILE A 117 10.13 6.16 10.32
N ASN A 118 9.60 5.07 10.87
CA ASN A 118 8.96 5.07 12.18
C ASN A 118 9.85 4.31 13.15
N PRO A 119 10.43 4.98 14.15
CA PRO A 119 11.32 4.31 15.08
C PRO A 119 10.61 3.44 16.11
N ASN A 120 9.29 3.60 16.23
CA ASN A 120 8.52 2.95 17.29
C ASN A 120 7.81 1.71 16.78
N VAL A 121 7.21 0.96 17.69
CA VAL A 121 6.51 -0.28 17.34
C VAL A 121 5.13 0.05 16.80
N ASN A 122 4.77 -0.57 15.69
CA ASN A 122 3.47 -0.39 15.07
C ASN A 122 2.35 -0.77 16.05
N GLU A 123 1.33 0.05 16.13
CA GLU A 123 0.13 -0.17 16.96
C GLU A 123 0.43 -0.46 18.44
N ALA A 124 1.52 0.13 18.96
CA ALA A 124 1.93 -0.10 20.35
C ALA A 124 2.50 1.17 20.98
N TRP A 125 1.85 2.30 20.73
CA TRP A 125 2.32 3.59 21.26
C TRP A 125 2.43 3.58 22.77
N ASN A 126 3.59 3.99 23.26
CA ASN A 126 3.88 4.15 24.67
C ASN A 126 4.52 5.50 24.90
N LYS A 127 3.75 6.44 25.45
CA LYS A 127 4.20 7.82 25.64
C LYS A 127 5.51 7.91 26.44
N LYS A 128 5.70 7.03 27.43
CA LYS A 128 6.91 7.05 28.28
C LYS A 128 8.19 6.82 27.50
N THR A 129 8.13 5.95 26.52
CA THR A 129 9.33 5.55 25.77
C THR A 129 9.39 6.20 24.39
N ASP A 130 8.25 6.31 23.70
CA ASP A 130 8.27 6.62 22.28
C ASP A 130 8.58 8.09 22.00
N VAL A 131 8.21 8.98 22.92
CA VAL A 131 8.61 10.39 22.82
C VAL A 131 10.14 10.49 22.87
N ASP A 132 10.76 9.82 23.84
CA ASP A 132 12.21 9.81 23.98
C ASP A 132 12.89 9.13 22.78
N TYR A 133 12.35 8.00 22.35
CA TYR A 133 12.91 7.24 21.22
C TYR A 133 12.88 8.06 19.94
N THR A 134 11.79 8.77 19.70
CA THR A 134 11.66 9.63 18.51
C THR A 134 12.72 10.74 18.54
N LYS A 135 12.89 11.39 19.70
CA LYS A 135 13.91 12.45 19.84
C LYS A 135 15.31 11.89 19.63
N LYS A 136 15.60 10.70 20.17
CA LYS A 136 16.91 10.06 19.98
C LYS A 136 17.17 9.77 18.51
N PHE A 137 16.20 9.20 17.81
CA PHE A 137 16.33 8.92 16.38
C PHE A 137 16.61 10.20 15.59
N ALA A 138 15.86 11.26 15.86
CA ALA A 138 16.09 12.54 15.18
C ALA A 138 17.52 13.05 15.43
N GLY A 139 18.00 12.94 16.66
CA GLY A 139 19.34 13.35 17.01
C GLY A 139 20.41 12.52 16.31
N TRP A 140 20.23 11.21 16.26
CA TRP A 140 21.20 10.34 15.58
C TRP A 140 21.25 10.62 14.08
N ILE A 141 20.09 10.78 13.45
CA ILE A 141 20.02 11.11 12.02
C ILE A 141 20.76 12.44 11.77
N ALA A 142 20.47 13.45 12.60
CA ALA A 142 21.10 14.77 12.45
C ALA A 142 22.62 14.72 12.67
N SER A 143 23.13 13.75 13.41
CA SER A 143 24.55 13.60 13.69
C SER A 143 25.33 12.87 12.59
N GLU A 144 24.63 12.22 11.65
CA GLU A 144 25.31 11.50 10.57
C GLU A 144 26.03 12.50 9.64
N ASN A 145 27.14 12.07 9.11
CA ASN A 145 27.95 12.90 8.22
C ASN A 145 28.81 12.01 7.32
N GLU A 146 29.55 12.62 6.42
CA GLU A 146 30.36 11.90 5.43
C GLU A 146 31.39 10.95 6.04
N LYS A 147 31.75 11.17 7.31
CA LYS A 147 32.70 10.27 8.00
C LYS A 147 31.99 9.06 8.59
N THR A 148 30.72 9.21 8.97
CA THR A 148 29.96 8.12 9.57
C THR A 148 29.28 7.26 8.52
N ILE A 149 28.81 7.88 7.45
CA ILE A 149 28.27 7.18 6.28
C ILE A 149 28.59 7.99 5.01
N PRO A 150 28.98 7.33 3.94
CA PRO A 150 29.31 8.05 2.69
C PRO A 150 28.12 8.81 2.08
N ASP A 151 26.91 8.39 2.41
CA ASP A 151 25.67 8.93 1.81
C ASP A 151 24.89 9.78 2.82
N ALA A 152 25.62 10.48 3.70
CA ALA A 152 25.00 11.23 4.80
C ALA A 152 23.98 12.28 4.36
N LYS A 153 24.21 12.88 3.21
CA LYS A 153 23.27 13.87 2.67
C LYS A 153 21.88 13.31 2.50
N GLU A 154 21.85 12.13 2.01
CA GLU A 154 20.57 11.45 1.79
C GLU A 154 19.93 11.03 3.10
N UNK A 155 20.65 10.62 3.87
CA UNK A 155 20.13 10.22 5.17
C UNK A 155 19.56 11.37 5.97
N UNK A 156 19.98 12.39 5.71
CA UNK A 156 19.51 13.58 6.32
C UNK A 156 18.12 13.92 5.81
N UNK A 157 17.74 13.36 4.93
CA UNK A 157 16.48 13.57 4.33
C UNK A 157 15.40 12.61 4.84
N UNK A 158 15.67 11.80 5.66
CA UNK A 158 14.76 10.92 6.28
C UNK A 158 13.92 11.63 7.25
N LYS A 159 12.60 11.50 7.03
CA LYS A 159 11.57 12.11 7.87
C LYS A 159 11.03 11.11 8.87
N LEU A 160 10.66 11.59 10.05
CA LEU A 160 10.18 10.71 11.12
C LEU A 160 8.64 10.67 11.16
N VAL A 161 8.11 9.45 11.13
CA VAL A 161 6.69 9.17 11.32
C VAL A 161 6.50 8.67 12.76
N VAL A 162 5.47 9.14 13.42
CA VAL A 162 5.11 8.62 14.74
C VAL A 162 3.67 8.13 14.73
N SER A 163 3.33 7.40 15.76
CA SER A 163 2.02 6.81 16.00
C SER A 163 1.88 5.51 15.22
N ASP A 164 1.41 5.52 13.98
CA ASP A 164 0.99 4.28 13.30
C ASP A 164 0.06 3.51 14.25
N GLU A 165 -0.98 4.16 14.71
CA GLU A 165 -1.84 3.70 15.80
C GLU A 165 -3.28 4.04 15.50
N ALA A 166 -4.19 3.52 16.30
CA ALA A 166 -5.59 3.90 16.22
C ALA A 166 -5.76 5.39 16.57
N THR A 167 -6.82 5.99 16.06
CA THR A 167 -7.10 7.41 16.28
C THR A 167 -7.32 7.77 17.75
N SER A 168 -7.58 6.77 18.59
CA SER A 168 -7.83 7.00 20.02
C SER A 168 -6.67 7.65 20.75
N ILE A 169 -5.43 7.52 20.22
CA ILE A 169 -4.26 8.10 20.89
C ILE A 169 -3.92 9.52 20.40
N SER A 170 -4.78 10.13 19.58
CA SER A 170 -4.46 11.45 19.03
C SER A 170 -4.25 12.49 20.15
N SER A 171 -5.00 12.42 21.22
CA SER A 171 -4.85 13.36 22.33
C SER A 171 -3.49 13.25 23.03
N ASP A 172 -2.94 12.04 23.12
CA ASP A 172 -1.60 11.83 23.70
C ASP A 172 -0.52 12.46 22.83
N ILE A 173 -0.61 12.28 21.52
CA ILE A 173 0.34 12.87 20.58
C ILE A 173 0.28 14.39 20.66
N VAL A 174 -0.94 14.96 20.64
CA VAL A 174 -1.14 16.41 20.73
C VAL A 174 -0.55 16.95 22.04
N ALA A 175 -0.87 16.30 23.16
CA ALA A 175 -0.37 16.73 24.47
C ALA A 175 1.16 16.65 24.53
N SER A 176 1.73 15.60 23.97
CA SER A 176 3.19 15.42 23.94
C SER A 176 3.86 16.52 23.13
N MET A 177 3.29 16.88 21.98
CA MET A 177 3.84 17.96 21.16
C MET A 177 3.75 19.31 21.84
N LYS A 178 2.65 19.57 22.54
CA LYS A 178 2.46 20.83 23.24
C LYS A 178 3.39 20.97 24.44
N SER A 179 3.75 19.86 25.09
CA SER A 179 4.56 19.88 26.31
C SER A 179 6.05 19.67 26.08
N ASP A 180 6.47 19.23 24.89
CA ASP A 180 7.86 18.87 24.61
C ASP A 180 8.24 19.37 23.22
N GLY A 181 8.94 20.51 23.20
CA GLY A 181 9.40 21.11 21.94
C GLY A 181 10.37 20.25 21.17
N GLY A 182 11.16 19.43 21.86
CA GLY A 182 12.08 18.50 21.18
C GLY A 182 11.32 17.43 20.42
N PHE A 183 10.25 16.91 21.03
CA PHE A 183 9.39 15.95 20.33
C PHE A 183 8.69 16.61 19.15
N TYR A 184 8.12 17.81 19.36
CA TYR A 184 7.48 18.55 18.28
C TYR A 184 8.43 18.69 17.08
N ASN A 185 9.67 19.11 17.36
CA ASN A 185 10.66 19.33 16.29
C ASN A 185 11.10 18.03 15.61
N ALA A 186 11.09 16.92 16.34
CA ALA A 186 11.54 15.63 15.82
C ALA A 186 10.53 14.96 14.88
N VAL A 187 9.24 15.28 15.02
CA VAL A 187 8.17 14.62 14.27
C VAL A 187 7.89 15.38 12.98
N ASP A 188 7.83 14.67 11.87
CA ASP A 188 7.41 15.22 10.58
C ASP A 188 6.00 14.78 10.20
N VAL A 189 5.64 13.54 10.52
CA VAL A 189 4.39 12.92 10.09
C VAL A 189 3.76 12.21 11.27
N VAL A 190 2.44 12.31 11.39
CA VAL A 190 1.68 11.53 12.37
C VAL A 190 0.76 10.59 11.60
N GLY A 191 0.94 9.29 11.77
CA GLY A 191 0.16 8.29 11.07
C GLY A 191 -0.90 7.67 11.97
N TYR A 192 -2.13 7.61 11.46
CA TYR A 192 -3.23 6.93 12.14
C TYR A 192 -3.82 5.89 11.23
N HIS A 193 -4.09 4.71 11.79
CA HIS A 193 -4.64 3.59 11.03
C HIS A 193 -6.15 3.71 10.88
N TYR A 194 -6.66 3.36 9.70
CA TYR A 194 -8.08 3.23 9.40
C TYR A 194 -8.81 4.56 9.63
N THR A 195 -10.10 4.51 9.78
CA THR A 195 -10.91 5.68 10.12
C THR A 195 -11.94 5.28 11.16
N THR A 196 -11.44 4.62 12.21
CA THR A 196 -12.30 4.04 13.24
C THR A 196 -13.14 5.09 13.97
N SER A 197 -12.59 6.29 14.14
CA SER A 197 -13.33 7.34 14.80
C SER A 197 -13.10 8.65 14.09
N ASP A 198 -14.06 9.53 14.23
CA ASP A 198 -13.89 10.89 13.79
C ASP A 198 -12.96 11.62 14.75
N ASP A 199 -12.45 12.74 14.31
CA ASP A 199 -11.55 13.58 15.09
C ASP A 199 -12.36 14.37 16.12
N LYS A 200 -12.94 13.66 17.08
CA LYS A 200 -13.88 14.23 18.05
C LYS A 200 -13.33 15.43 18.84
N ASN A 201 -12.04 15.34 19.14
CA ASN A 201 -11.39 16.38 19.94
C ASN A 201 -10.59 17.36 19.09
N GLY A 202 -10.66 17.23 17.77
CA GLY A 202 -9.94 18.10 16.85
C GLY A 202 -8.43 17.89 16.87
N GLY A 203 -7.96 16.77 17.42
CA GLY A 203 -6.52 16.54 17.56
C GLY A 203 -5.80 16.37 16.25
N MET A 204 -6.34 15.53 15.36
CA MET A 204 -5.70 15.32 14.04
C MET A 204 -5.74 16.60 13.22
N LYS A 205 -6.87 17.30 13.25
CA LYS A 205 -6.99 18.58 12.55
C LYS A 205 -5.99 19.59 13.13
N TRP A 206 -5.84 19.62 14.46
CA TRP A 206 -4.84 20.51 15.09
C TRP A 206 -3.41 20.13 14.66
N LEU A 207 -3.11 18.83 14.58
CA LEU A 207 -1.78 18.39 14.12
C LEU A 207 -1.49 18.94 12.74
N ALA A 208 -2.47 18.88 11.84
CA ALA A 208 -2.29 19.36 10.47
C ALA A 208 -2.26 20.89 10.40
N GLU A 209 -3.26 21.56 10.94
CA GLU A 209 -3.46 23.00 10.75
C GLU A 209 -2.76 23.85 11.81
N GLY A 210 -2.68 23.37 13.04
CA GLY A 210 -2.07 24.12 14.14
C GLY A 210 -0.61 23.81 14.34
N ALA A 211 -0.23 22.55 14.22
CA ALA A 211 1.15 22.09 14.44
C ALA A 211 1.96 21.98 13.15
N ASP A 212 1.32 22.09 12.02
CA ASP A 212 1.97 21.99 10.70
C ASP A 212 2.67 20.64 10.49
N LYS A 213 1.96 19.55 10.81
CA LYS A 213 2.45 18.20 10.60
C LYS A 213 1.57 17.47 9.60
N GLU A 214 2.20 16.69 8.71
CA GLU A 214 1.45 15.80 7.84
C GLU A 214 0.67 14.78 8.68
N VAL A 215 -0.58 14.54 8.32
CA VAL A 215 -1.40 13.51 8.98
C VAL A 215 -1.79 12.48 7.93
N TRP A 216 -1.40 11.25 8.17
CA TRP A 216 -1.63 10.14 7.24
C TRP A 216 -2.69 9.18 7.75
N ASN A 217 -3.43 8.57 6.84
CA ASN A 217 -4.04 7.26 7.06
C ASN A 217 -2.94 6.26 6.69
N SER A 218 -2.15 5.92 7.68
CA SER A 218 -0.89 5.22 7.44
C SER A 218 -1.04 3.70 7.31
N GLU A 219 -2.26 3.20 7.53
CA GLU A 219 -2.63 1.82 7.20
C GLU A 219 -4.12 1.80 6.93
N ALA A 220 -4.46 1.84 5.65
CA ALA A 220 -5.85 1.80 5.22
C ALA A 220 -6.15 0.42 4.64
N GLN A 221 -7.41 0.03 4.72
CA GLN A 221 -7.87 -1.18 4.07
C GLN A 221 -9.35 -1.02 3.72
N ALA A 222 -9.76 -1.76 2.71
CA ALA A 222 -11.13 -1.68 2.24
C ALA A 222 -12.09 -2.35 3.21
N VAL A 223 -11.68 -3.49 3.76
CA VAL A 223 -12.49 -4.22 4.76
C VAL A 223 -11.59 -4.55 5.95
N PHE A 224 -12.06 -4.20 7.13
CA PHE A 224 -11.37 -4.60 8.36
C PHE A 224 -12.10 -5.76 9.00
N SER A 225 -12.07 -6.91 8.34
CA SER A 225 -12.72 -8.11 8.84
C SER A 225 -12.20 -9.31 8.07
N ASN A 226 -12.55 -10.48 8.54
CA ASN A 226 -12.23 -11.72 7.85
C ASN A 226 -13.39 -12.20 6.98
N SER A 227 -14.12 -11.25 6.42
CA SER A 227 -15.19 -11.56 5.49
C SER A 227 -14.66 -12.35 4.30
N ALA A 228 -15.45 -13.29 3.83
CA ALA A 228 -15.15 -14.02 2.62
C ALA A 228 -15.40 -13.17 1.36
N PHE A 229 -16.05 -12.04 1.52
CA PHE A 229 -16.35 -11.16 0.40
C PHE A 229 -15.19 -10.17 0.19
N ARG A 230 -14.78 -10.06 -1.04
CA ARG A 230 -13.74 -9.11 -1.40
C ARG A 230 -14.35 -7.72 -1.50
N PRO A 231 -13.74 -6.73 -0.84
CA PRO A 231 -14.35 -5.40 -0.79
C PRO A 231 -14.40 -4.70 -2.14
N SER A 232 -13.50 -5.06 -3.02
CA SER A 232 -13.41 -4.43 -4.34
C SER A 232 -14.03 -5.25 -5.43
N ASN A 233 -14.54 -6.41 -5.10
CA ASN A 233 -15.15 -7.28 -6.11
C ASN A 233 -16.39 -6.66 -6.70
N ASN A 234 -16.58 -6.98 -7.95
CA ASN A 234 -17.77 -6.63 -8.69
C ASN A 234 -18.79 -7.73 -8.53
N VAL A 235 -19.97 -7.41 -8.06
CA VAL A 235 -21.06 -8.36 -7.97
C VAL A 235 -22.34 -7.73 -8.47
N LYS A 236 -23.27 -8.60 -8.80
CA LYS A 236 -24.54 -8.21 -9.40
C LYS A 236 -25.37 -7.29 -8.50
N ASP A 237 -25.39 -7.56 -7.20
CA ASP A 237 -26.16 -6.74 -6.26
C ASP A 237 -25.22 -5.81 -5.49
N PRO A 238 -25.15 -4.54 -5.87
CA PRO A 238 -24.22 -3.61 -5.22
C PRO A 238 -24.61 -3.27 -3.79
N THR A 239 -25.79 -3.67 -3.33
CA THR A 239 -26.22 -3.41 -1.95
C THR A 239 -25.86 -4.54 -0.98
N THR A 240 -25.41 -5.66 -1.50
CA THR A 240 -25.06 -6.81 -0.65
C THR A 240 -23.80 -6.50 0.15
N GLU A 241 -23.87 -6.76 1.43
CA GLU A 241 -22.76 -6.50 2.34
C GLU A 241 -21.47 -7.20 1.88
N GLY A 242 -20.40 -6.44 1.85
CA GLY A 242 -19.09 -6.97 1.52
C GLY A 242 -18.85 -7.26 0.05
N THR A 243 -19.73 -6.79 -0.83
CA THR A 243 -19.60 -7.10 -2.25
C THR A 243 -19.84 -5.86 -3.10
N GLY A 244 -19.29 -5.89 -4.29
CA GLY A 244 -19.51 -4.86 -5.30
C GLY A 244 -19.11 -3.47 -4.88
N LEU A 245 -19.77 -2.48 -5.43
CA LEU A 245 -19.47 -1.08 -5.12
C LEU A 245 -20.19 -0.57 -3.89
N GLY A 246 -21.37 -1.10 -3.56
CA GLY A 246 -22.27 -0.45 -2.62
C GLY A 246 -22.50 -1.09 -1.26
N GLY A 247 -22.00 -2.27 -1.02
CA GLY A 247 -22.22 -2.96 0.25
C GLY A 247 -21.24 -2.54 1.34
N THR A 248 -21.44 -3.08 2.54
CA THR A 248 -20.51 -2.87 3.65
C THR A 248 -19.13 -3.42 3.27
N GLY A 249 -18.11 -2.61 3.47
CA GLY A 249 -16.75 -3.01 3.14
C GLY A 249 -16.46 -3.00 1.66
N SER A 250 -17.32 -2.37 0.88
CA SER A 250 -17.20 -2.31 -0.57
C SER A 250 -16.31 -1.14 -1.00
N ALA A 251 -16.07 -1.06 -2.31
CA ALA A 251 -15.26 0.01 -2.90
C ALA A 251 -15.87 1.39 -2.63
N LEU A 252 -17.20 1.51 -2.66
CA LEU A 252 -17.86 2.80 -2.39
C LEU A 252 -17.64 3.24 -0.95
N GLU A 253 -17.65 2.31 -0.02
CA GLU A 253 -17.36 2.62 1.37
C GLU A 253 -15.93 3.12 1.55
N MET A 254 -14.98 2.55 0.77
CA MET A 254 -13.60 3.07 0.73
C MET A 254 -13.57 4.54 0.36
N GLY A 255 -14.30 4.90 -0.70
CA GLY A 255 -14.37 6.30 -1.13
C GLY A 255 -14.88 7.21 -0.03
N ASN A 256 -15.91 6.77 0.68
CA ASN A 256 -16.45 7.53 1.79
C ASN A 256 -15.44 7.69 2.94
N THR A 257 -14.64 6.65 3.20
CA THR A 257 -13.61 6.77 4.26
C THR A 257 -12.51 7.74 3.87
N PHE A 258 -12.16 7.83 2.59
CA PHE A 258 -11.19 8.83 2.13
C PHE A 258 -11.73 10.24 2.36
N ILE A 259 -12.95 10.48 1.94
CA ILE A 259 -13.58 11.81 2.09
C ILE A 259 -13.67 12.16 3.58
N LYS A 260 -14.16 11.23 4.40
CA LYS A 260 -14.28 11.44 5.85
C LYS A 260 -12.92 11.76 6.47
N GLY A 261 -11.90 10.98 6.11
CA GLY A 261 -10.56 11.16 6.66
C GLY A 261 -9.99 12.53 6.34
N PHE A 262 -10.19 13.00 5.11
CA PHE A 262 -9.72 14.33 4.72
C PHE A 262 -10.58 15.44 5.36
N VAL A 263 -11.89 15.35 5.19
CA VAL A 263 -12.79 16.45 5.64
C VAL A 263 -12.73 16.63 7.15
N LYS A 264 -12.69 15.54 7.91
CA LYS A 264 -12.76 15.63 9.37
C LYS A 264 -11.39 15.66 10.04
N SER A 265 -10.39 15.01 9.46
CA SER A 265 -9.11 14.80 10.12
C SER A 265 -7.91 15.32 9.35
N ARG A 266 -8.12 15.87 8.15
CA ARG A 266 -7.07 16.44 7.31
C ARG A 266 -6.01 15.43 6.90
N ARG A 267 -6.38 14.17 6.76
CA ARG A 267 -5.47 13.15 6.23
C ARG A 267 -5.32 13.34 4.74
N THR A 268 -4.10 13.61 4.30
CA THR A 268 -3.81 13.86 2.88
C THR A 268 -3.12 12.69 2.21
N HIS A 269 -2.89 11.61 2.95
CA HIS A 269 -2.09 10.50 2.46
C HIS A 269 -2.76 9.20 2.93
N VAL A 270 -2.92 8.26 2.01
CA VAL A 270 -3.56 6.97 2.31
C VAL A 270 -2.61 5.86 1.85
N VAL A 271 -2.20 5.02 2.80
CA VAL A 271 -1.31 3.89 2.53
C VAL A 271 -2.11 2.60 2.67
N TYR A 272 -2.27 1.88 1.57
CA TYR A 272 -3.09 0.66 1.53
C TYR A 272 -2.29 -0.57 1.93
N GLN A 273 -2.92 -1.43 2.73
CA GLN A 273 -2.31 -2.66 3.20
C GLN A 273 -3.32 -3.81 3.05
N PRO A 274 -3.04 -4.77 2.22
CA PRO A 274 -2.03 -4.80 1.15
C PRO A 274 -2.61 -4.21 -0.13
N ALA A 275 -1.76 -3.55 -0.91
CA ALA A 275 -2.21 -3.06 -2.21
C ALA A 275 -2.27 -4.20 -3.23
N ILE A 276 -1.24 -5.04 -3.23
CA ILE A 276 -1.17 -6.22 -4.10
C ILE A 276 -1.18 -7.45 -3.21
N GLY A 277 -2.20 -8.27 -3.36
CA GLY A 277 -2.32 -9.52 -2.61
C GLY A 277 -1.89 -10.70 -3.43
N SER A 278 -0.90 -11.42 -2.93
CA SER A 278 -0.45 -12.67 -3.54
C SER A 278 -0.62 -13.85 -2.58
N PHE A 279 -1.53 -13.70 -1.64
CA PHE A 279 -1.82 -14.74 -0.67
C PHE A 279 -2.57 -15.89 -1.34
N TYR A 280 -2.33 -17.09 -0.87
CA TYR A 280 -3.14 -18.21 -1.28
C TYR A 280 -4.58 -17.97 -0.85
N GLU A 281 -5.49 -18.37 -1.68
CA GLU A 281 -6.91 -18.34 -1.36
C GLU A 281 -7.13 -19.08 -0.04
N GLY A 282 -7.90 -18.49 0.85
CA GLY A 282 -8.09 -19.04 2.18
C GLY A 282 -7.03 -18.64 3.20
N GLY A 283 -5.99 -17.96 2.76
CA GLY A 283 -5.00 -17.40 3.67
C GLY A 283 -5.56 -16.21 4.44
N GLN A 284 -4.86 -15.84 5.49
CA GLN A 284 -5.28 -14.74 6.34
C GLN A 284 -5.36 -13.44 5.52
N PHE A 285 -6.50 -12.76 5.61
CA PHE A 285 -6.73 -11.47 4.96
C PHE A 285 -6.59 -11.49 3.43
N SER A 286 -6.83 -12.62 2.81
CA SER A 286 -6.64 -12.79 1.36
C SER A 286 -7.67 -12.04 0.52
N PHE A 287 -8.57 -11.30 1.14
CA PHE A 287 -9.66 -10.58 0.46
C PHE A 287 -9.52 -9.06 0.57
N LYS A 288 -8.43 -8.55 1.12
CA LYS A 288 -8.27 -7.10 1.37
C LYS A 288 -7.60 -6.33 0.24
N GLU A 289 -6.95 -7.00 -0.67
CA GLU A 289 -6.10 -6.37 -1.68
C GLU A 289 -6.91 -5.56 -2.69
N LEU A 290 -6.23 -4.58 -3.32
CA LEU A 290 -6.77 -3.81 -4.45
C LEU A 290 -6.45 -4.49 -5.78
N VAL A 291 -5.40 -5.31 -5.80
CA VAL A 291 -4.99 -6.08 -6.97
C VAL A 291 -4.73 -7.50 -6.48
N SER A 292 -5.37 -8.48 -7.10
CA SER A 292 -5.18 -9.88 -6.77
C SER A 292 -4.19 -10.53 -7.72
N ALA A 293 -3.12 -11.09 -7.19
CA ALA A 293 -2.08 -11.78 -7.95
C ALA A 293 -1.80 -13.14 -7.31
N ARG A 294 -2.85 -13.92 -7.10
CA ARG A 294 -2.80 -15.13 -6.26
C ARG A 294 -2.14 -16.33 -6.89
N ASP A 295 -2.14 -16.39 -8.21
CA ASP A 295 -1.59 -17.53 -8.93
C ASP A 295 -0.34 -17.09 -9.68
N PRO A 296 0.80 -16.95 -9.02
CA PRO A 296 1.99 -16.42 -9.73
C PRO A 296 2.44 -17.30 -10.89
N TRP A 297 2.09 -18.59 -10.86
CA TRP A 297 2.40 -19.51 -11.96
C TRP A 297 1.56 -19.26 -13.20
N SER A 298 0.32 -18.73 -13.04
CA SER A 298 -0.58 -18.56 -14.19
C SER A 298 -0.43 -17.22 -14.90
N GLY A 299 0.12 -16.22 -14.21
CA GLY A 299 0.17 -14.87 -14.74
C GLY A 299 -1.12 -14.09 -14.58
N TRP A 300 -2.09 -14.63 -13.86
CA TRP A 300 -3.37 -13.96 -13.63
C TRP A 300 -3.22 -12.80 -12.67
N ILE A 301 -3.76 -11.65 -13.05
CA ILE A 301 -3.90 -10.49 -12.18
C ILE A 301 -5.30 -9.92 -12.34
N HIS A 302 -5.99 -9.73 -11.22
CA HIS A 302 -7.29 -9.10 -11.20
C HIS A 302 -7.19 -7.72 -10.54
N TYR A 303 -7.70 -6.70 -11.22
CA TYR A 303 -7.69 -5.32 -10.76
C TYR A 303 -9.08 -5.03 -10.19
N ASP A 304 -9.15 -4.83 -8.88
CA ASP A 304 -10.43 -4.69 -8.20
C ASP A 304 -11.01 -3.27 -8.31
N ALA A 305 -12.30 -3.15 -8.10
CA ALA A 305 -13.01 -1.88 -8.20
C ALA A 305 -12.46 -0.83 -7.23
N GLY A 306 -11.97 -1.26 -6.07
CA GLY A 306 -11.39 -0.34 -5.09
C GLY A 306 -10.19 0.42 -5.60
N LEU A 307 -9.42 -0.18 -6.48
CA LEU A 307 -8.29 0.49 -7.12
C LEU A 307 -8.78 1.69 -7.94
N LEU A 308 -9.87 1.53 -8.65
CA LEU A 308 -10.43 2.59 -9.49
C LEU A 308 -11.08 3.68 -8.65
N VAL A 309 -11.63 3.34 -7.49
CA VAL A 309 -12.11 4.35 -6.54
C VAL A 309 -10.94 5.15 -5.98
N LEU A 310 -9.84 4.48 -5.65
CA LEU A 310 -8.62 5.18 -5.21
C LEU A 310 -8.11 6.12 -6.30
N ALA A 311 -8.20 5.71 -7.56
CA ALA A 311 -7.76 6.51 -8.70
C ALA A 311 -8.52 7.85 -8.80
N HIS A 312 -9.79 7.89 -8.39
CA HIS A 312 -10.54 9.16 -8.33
C HIS A 312 -9.85 10.17 -7.41
N LEU A 313 -9.20 9.69 -6.35
CA LEU A 313 -8.47 10.57 -5.46
C LEU A 313 -7.13 10.96 -6.07
N SER A 314 -6.34 9.97 -6.44
CA SER A 314 -4.93 10.19 -6.79
C SER A 314 -4.71 10.82 -8.15
N LYS A 315 -5.60 10.59 -9.11
CA LYS A 315 -5.41 11.16 -10.45
C LYS A 315 -5.86 12.61 -10.57
N PHE A 316 -6.70 13.07 -9.66
CA PHE A 316 -7.25 14.43 -9.76
C PHE A 316 -6.85 15.34 -8.60
N ALA A 317 -6.25 14.78 -7.53
CA ALA A 317 -5.62 15.57 -6.47
C ALA A 317 -4.17 15.81 -6.89
N VAL A 318 -3.98 16.81 -7.72
CA VAL A 318 -2.73 17.02 -8.47
C VAL A 318 -1.60 17.44 -7.53
N THR A 319 -0.46 16.82 -7.68
CA THR A 319 0.76 17.22 -6.98
C THR A 319 1.04 18.69 -7.28
N GLY A 320 1.31 19.46 -6.25
CA GLY A 320 1.49 20.89 -6.35
C GLY A 320 0.26 21.69 -5.91
N TRP A 321 -0.82 20.99 -5.56
CA TRP A 321 -2.01 21.66 -5.03
C TRP A 321 -1.98 21.71 -3.50
N GLU A 322 -0.90 21.29 -2.90
CA GLU A 322 -0.73 21.36 -1.45
C GLU A 322 -0.69 22.81 -0.99
N ASN A 323 -1.09 23.05 0.24
CA ASN A 323 -1.12 24.38 0.80
C ASN A 323 0.30 24.90 1.03
N GLU A 324 0.66 25.98 0.37
CA GLU A 324 1.99 26.59 0.48
C GLU A 324 2.20 27.28 1.84
N ASP A 325 1.13 27.51 2.57
CA ASP A 325 1.18 28.25 3.83
C ASP A 325 1.66 27.38 4.99
N ASN A 326 1.80 26.07 4.77
CA ASN A 326 2.36 25.19 5.79
C ASN A 326 3.07 24.00 5.13
N THR A 327 3.85 23.29 5.92
CA THR A 327 4.66 22.18 5.45
C THR A 327 3.96 20.82 5.58
N ALA A 328 2.75 20.80 6.11
CA ALA A 328 2.00 19.56 6.32
C ALA A 328 1.56 18.89 5.03
N GLY A 329 1.76 19.55 3.90
CA GLY A 329 1.42 18.97 2.61
C GLY A 329 -0.08 18.83 2.37
N ILE A 330 -0.87 19.61 3.08
CA ILE A 330 -2.32 19.51 2.99
C ILE A 330 -2.79 20.16 1.70
N TRP A 331 -3.56 19.43 0.93
CA TRP A 331 -4.21 20.03 -0.24
C TRP A 331 -5.10 21.17 0.19
N ARG A 332 -5.18 22.18 -0.64
CA ARG A 332 -6.02 23.34 -0.38
C ARG A 332 -7.48 22.90 -0.46
N ALA A 333 -8.07 22.66 0.70
CA ALA A 333 -9.48 22.27 0.78
C ALA A 333 -10.37 23.48 0.63
N ILE A 334 -11.55 23.25 0.09
CA ILE A 334 -12.61 24.25 0.06
C ILE A 334 -13.66 23.81 1.09
N PRO A 335 -13.63 24.34 2.31
CA PRO A 335 -14.51 23.84 3.37
C PRO A 335 -16.01 24.01 3.05
N GLU A 336 -16.38 25.09 2.37
CA GLU A 336 -17.76 25.36 2.00
C GLU A 336 -18.31 24.36 0.98
N ALA A 337 -17.41 23.65 0.31
CA ALA A 337 -17.78 22.65 -0.70
C ALA A 337 -17.18 21.28 -0.33
N SER A 338 -17.07 21.02 0.96
CA SER A 338 -16.57 19.74 1.47
C SER A 338 -17.41 19.32 2.67
N ASN A 339 -17.92 18.11 2.64
CA ASN A 339 -18.80 17.62 3.69
C ASN A 339 -18.69 16.10 3.80
N SER A 340 -18.78 15.60 5.00
CA SER A 340 -18.91 14.16 5.22
C SER A 340 -19.94 13.90 6.29
N THR A 341 -20.98 13.19 5.92
CA THR A 341 -21.99 12.69 6.84
C THR A 341 -21.71 11.23 7.23
N ALA A 342 -20.64 10.66 6.69
CA ALA A 342 -20.25 9.29 7.06
C ALA A 342 -20.01 9.21 8.55
N SER A 343 -20.51 8.16 9.18
CA SER A 343 -20.45 7.97 10.63
C SER A 343 -20.07 6.54 10.96
N GLY A 344 -19.76 6.32 12.21
CA GLY A 344 -19.41 5.00 12.70
C GLY A 344 -18.04 4.98 13.35
N THR A 345 -17.80 3.94 14.10
CA THR A 345 -16.54 3.73 14.81
C THR A 345 -15.75 2.54 14.28
N ASN A 346 -16.36 1.79 13.38
CA ASN A 346 -15.71 0.66 12.73
C ASN A 346 -14.79 1.19 11.63
N PRO A 347 -13.62 0.60 11.42
CA PRO A 347 -12.72 1.04 10.36
C PRO A 347 -13.34 1.07 8.96
N VAL A 348 -14.30 0.20 8.72
CA VAL A 348 -14.94 0.11 7.41
C VAL A 348 -16.29 0.83 7.37
N ASP A 349 -16.62 1.59 8.40
CA ASP A 349 -17.95 2.19 8.50
C ASP A 349 -17.97 3.57 7.85
N GLY A 350 -17.76 3.61 6.56
CA GLY A 350 -17.83 4.82 5.78
C GLY A 350 -19.08 4.94 4.93
N ARG A 351 -19.91 3.90 4.92
CA ARG A 351 -21.05 3.82 4.01
C ARG A 351 -22.26 4.64 4.44
N ARG A 352 -22.35 4.94 5.72
CA ARG A 352 -23.53 5.62 6.25
C ARG A 352 -23.39 7.11 6.10
N GLY A 353 -24.48 7.75 5.80
CA GLY A 353 -24.55 9.18 5.61
C GLY A 353 -25.13 9.50 4.25
N GLY A 354 -25.61 10.73 4.12
CA GLY A 354 -26.25 11.17 2.89
C GLY A 354 -25.28 11.77 1.91
N GLU A 355 -24.66 12.86 2.28
CA GLU A 355 -23.81 13.63 1.38
C GLU A 355 -22.34 13.52 1.79
N ASN A 356 -21.53 13.05 0.86
CA ASN A 356 -20.08 12.95 1.07
C ASN A 356 -19.39 13.50 -0.17
N TYR A 357 -18.70 14.62 0.01
CA TYR A 357 -17.94 15.23 -1.10
C TYR A 357 -16.79 16.03 -0.52
N MET A 358 -15.76 16.18 -1.33
CA MET A 358 -14.65 17.06 -0.97
C MET A 358 -14.20 17.81 -2.22
N THR A 359 -13.78 19.04 -2.02
CA THR A 359 -13.33 19.91 -3.10
C THR A 359 -11.92 20.37 -2.79
N LEU A 360 -11.04 20.20 -3.75
CA LEU A 360 -9.65 20.65 -3.70
C LEU A 360 -9.44 21.65 -4.83
N ALA A 361 -8.63 22.65 -4.60
CA ALA A 361 -8.35 23.67 -5.61
C ALA A 361 -6.86 23.94 -5.72
N ALA A 362 -6.42 24.23 -6.93
CA ALA A 362 -5.05 24.65 -7.17
C ALA A 362 -4.76 25.96 -6.43
N PRO A 363 -3.55 26.15 -5.92
CA PRO A 363 -3.16 27.42 -5.27
C PRO A 363 -3.31 28.62 -6.22
N SER A 364 -3.11 28.42 -7.53
CA SER A 364 -3.28 29.45 -8.55
C SER A 364 -4.74 29.85 -8.77
N LYS A 365 -5.69 29.06 -8.26
CA LYS A 365 -7.14 29.28 -8.37
C LYS A 365 -7.68 29.12 -9.79
N ASP A 366 -6.95 28.43 -10.63
CA ASP A 366 -7.36 28.22 -12.03
C ASP A 366 -7.85 26.79 -12.29
N ALA A 367 -7.86 25.92 -11.27
CA ALA A 367 -8.30 24.54 -11.41
C ALA A 367 -8.82 24.02 -10.08
N PHE A 368 -9.75 23.08 -10.18
CA PHE A 368 -10.28 22.44 -8.98
C PHE A 368 -10.82 21.03 -9.31
N UNK A 369 -11.19 20.19 -8.30
CA UNK A 369 -11.80 18.91 -8.37
C UNK A 369 -12.79 18.83 -7.24
N UNK A 370 -13.87 18.15 -7.39
CA UNK A 370 -14.87 17.75 -6.49
C UNK A 370 -15.07 16.26 -6.63
N UNK A 371 -14.84 15.56 -5.70
CA UNK A 371 -15.12 14.18 -5.64
C UNK A 371 -16.37 14.01 -4.85
N UNK A 372 -17.26 13.47 -5.39
CA UNK A 372 -18.57 13.25 -4.84
C UNK A 372 -18.82 11.77 -4.76
N UNK A 373 -19.27 11.40 -3.72
CA UNK A 373 -19.64 10.02 -3.50
C UNK A 373 -21.06 10.02 -3.07
N UNK A 374 -21.84 9.31 -3.67
CA UNK A 374 -23.25 9.18 -3.40
C UNK A 374 -23.57 7.76 -3.04
N UNK A 375 -23.66 7.55 -1.91
CA UNK A 375 -24.04 6.24 -1.39
C UNK A 375 -25.41 6.23 -0.93
N UNK A 376 -26.15 6.60 -1.48
CA UNK A 376 -27.50 6.62 -1.07
C UNK A 376 -28.38 5.52 -1.57
N UNK A 377 -29.05 5.12 -0.84
CA UNK A 377 -30.09 4.18 -1.10
C UNK A 377 -31.28 4.80 -1.70
N UNK A 378 -31.20 5.90 -2.03
CA UNK A 378 -32.28 6.52 -2.63
C UNK A 378 -32.31 6.15 -4.09
N UNK A 379 -33.15 5.87 -4.58
CA UNK A 379 -33.40 5.56 -5.92
C UNK A 379 -33.31 6.68 -6.86
N UNK A 380 -33.09 7.71 -6.25
CA UNK A 380 -33.05 8.85 -7.09
C UNK A 380 -31.58 9.27 -7.32
N UNK A 381 -31.35 9.94 -8.23
CA UNK A 381 -30.17 10.60 -8.52
C UNK A 381 -30.09 11.74 -7.59
N MET A 382 -28.87 12.12 -7.22
CA MET A 382 -28.60 13.33 -6.45
C MET A 382 -28.10 14.40 -7.42
N SER A 383 -28.63 15.59 -7.29
CA SER A 383 -28.16 16.72 -8.10
C SER A 383 -27.35 17.67 -7.23
N TYR A 384 -26.15 17.96 -7.67
CA TYR A 384 -25.27 18.94 -7.00
C TYR A 384 -25.20 20.19 -7.87
N GLN A 385 -25.53 21.31 -7.28
CA GLN A 385 -25.36 22.61 -7.93
C GLN A 385 -24.05 23.21 -7.40
N ILE A 386 -23.13 23.45 -8.33
CA ILE A 386 -21.79 23.97 -7.99
C ILE A 386 -21.75 25.44 -8.39
N ASN A 387 -21.58 26.30 -7.40
CA ASN A 387 -21.45 27.73 -7.59
C ASN A 387 -19.99 28.12 -7.38
N VAL A 388 -19.31 28.46 -8.48
CA VAL A 388 -17.88 28.75 -8.41
C VAL A 388 -17.69 30.25 -8.14
N LYS A 389 -16.89 30.55 -7.11
CA LYS A 389 -16.58 31.93 -6.72
C LYS A 389 -15.08 32.06 -6.49
N ASN A 390 -14.57 33.26 -6.84
CA ASN A 390 -13.17 33.62 -6.56
C ASN A 390 -12.15 32.70 -7.22
N MET A 391 -12.52 32.12 -8.35
CA MET A 391 -11.63 31.31 -9.18
C MET A 391 -11.31 32.08 -10.49
N LYS A 392 -10.18 31.73 -11.04
CA LYS A 392 -9.70 32.32 -12.30
C LYS A 392 -9.89 31.32 -13.46
N LEU A 393 -11.14 30.91 -13.66
CA LEU A 393 -11.46 29.93 -14.69
C LEU A 393 -11.50 30.57 -16.07
N SER A 394 -11.26 29.75 -17.07
CA SER A 394 -11.41 30.21 -18.47
C SER A 394 -12.87 30.55 -18.80
N ASP A 395 -13.07 31.42 -19.78
CA ASP A 395 -14.41 31.71 -20.28
C ASP A 395 -15.03 30.41 -20.80
N ASN A 396 -16.30 30.20 -20.45
CA ASN A 396 -17.04 28.99 -20.84
C ASN A 396 -16.39 27.68 -20.36
N GLN A 397 -15.71 27.73 -19.22
CA GLN A 397 -15.07 26.55 -18.62
C GLN A 397 -16.10 25.43 -18.49
N LYS A 398 -15.76 24.25 -18.99
CA LYS A 398 -16.54 23.04 -18.77
C LYS A 398 -15.90 22.23 -17.67
N LEU A 399 -16.71 21.45 -16.97
CA LEU A 399 -16.23 20.49 -15.97
C LEU A 399 -16.34 19.09 -16.53
N ALA A 400 -15.23 18.41 -16.68
CA ALA A 400 -15.24 17.00 -17.07
C ALA A 400 -15.83 16.17 -15.93
N VAL A 401 -16.60 15.14 -16.28
CA VAL A 401 -17.29 14.27 -15.33
C VAL A 401 -16.73 12.87 -15.48
N TRP A 402 -16.11 12.38 -14.41
CA TRP A 402 -15.54 11.03 -14.36
C TRP A 402 -16.34 10.19 -13.37
N GLU A 403 -16.64 8.97 -13.76
CA GLU A 403 -17.51 8.10 -12.96
C GLU A 403 -16.88 6.72 -12.77
N THR A 404 -17.01 6.18 -11.55
CA THR A 404 -16.82 4.76 -11.27
C THR A 404 -18.14 4.24 -10.74
N ARG A 405 -18.74 3.33 -11.47
CA ARG A 405 -20.04 2.77 -11.16
C ARG A 405 -20.17 1.42 -11.85
N ALA A 406 -20.56 0.40 -11.10
CA ALA A 406 -20.80 -0.91 -11.71
C ALA A 406 -21.94 -0.81 -12.72
N ALA A 407 -21.90 -1.64 -13.72
CA ALA A 407 -23.01 -1.77 -14.68
C ALA A 407 -24.29 -2.18 -13.96
N ASP A 408 -25.44 -1.89 -14.57
CA ASP A 408 -26.74 -2.25 -14.00
C ASP A 408 -26.89 -3.76 -13.82
N ASP A 409 -26.21 -4.54 -14.64
CA ASP A 409 -26.20 -6.01 -14.48
C ASP A 409 -25.11 -6.51 -13.54
N GLY A 410 -24.33 -5.59 -12.96
CA GLY A 410 -23.26 -5.93 -12.01
C GLY A 410 -21.95 -6.29 -12.65
N SER A 411 -21.83 -6.16 -13.98
CA SER A 411 -20.57 -6.52 -14.63
C SER A 411 -19.45 -5.50 -14.31
N PHE A 412 -18.23 -5.98 -14.40
CA PHE A 412 -17.03 -5.19 -14.11
C PHE A 412 -16.70 -4.28 -15.31
N ASN A 413 -16.14 -3.16 -15.00
CA ASN A 413 -15.56 -2.23 -15.99
C ASN A 413 -16.51 -1.48 -16.89
N GLU A 414 -17.80 -1.51 -16.61
CA GLU A 414 -18.66 -0.70 -17.47
C GLU A 414 -18.40 0.80 -17.34
N ASN A 415 -18.38 1.31 -16.11
CA ASN A 415 -18.15 2.74 -15.88
C ASN A 415 -17.11 2.95 -14.79
N TYR A 416 -15.98 2.26 -14.90
CA TYR A 416 -14.91 2.38 -13.92
C TYR A 416 -13.87 3.35 -14.48
N MET A 417 -13.72 4.51 -13.80
CA MET A 417 -12.83 5.60 -14.22
C MET A 417 -13.11 5.98 -15.67
N LYS A 418 -14.37 6.21 -15.97
CA LYS A 418 -14.78 6.64 -17.32
C LYS A 418 -15.17 8.11 -17.32
N CYS A 419 -14.66 8.83 -18.29
CA CYS A 419 -15.15 10.19 -18.56
C CYS A 419 -16.51 10.05 -19.24
N THR A 420 -17.57 10.44 -18.54
CA THR A 420 -18.94 10.30 -19.06
C THR A 420 -19.40 11.54 -19.80
N GLY A 421 -18.55 12.56 -19.88
CA GLY A 421 -18.87 13.78 -20.59
C GLY A 421 -18.42 15.01 -19.84
N SER A 422 -19.05 16.13 -20.10
CA SER A 422 -18.76 17.37 -19.40
C SER A 422 -20.04 18.14 -19.14
N VAL A 423 -20.00 19.05 -18.18
CA VAL A 423 -21.10 19.96 -17.89
C VAL A 423 -20.64 21.41 -18.12
N SER A 424 -21.53 22.18 -18.67
CA SER A 424 -21.33 23.62 -18.87
C SER A 424 -22.12 24.39 -17.83
N ALA A 425 -21.69 25.61 -17.55
CA ALA A 425 -22.43 26.47 -16.65
C ALA A 425 -23.80 26.83 -17.28
N GLY A 426 -24.82 26.89 -16.45
CA GLY A 426 -26.11 27.39 -16.84
C GLY A 426 -26.12 28.91 -16.96
N GLU A 427 -27.30 29.47 -17.28
CA GLU A 427 -27.45 30.91 -17.45
C GLU A 427 -27.09 31.71 -16.20
N ASP A 428 -27.26 31.07 -15.02
CA ASP A 428 -26.90 31.66 -13.73
C ASP A 428 -25.43 31.47 -13.35
N GLY A 429 -24.65 30.84 -14.24
CA GLY A 429 -23.24 30.58 -14.00
C GLY A 429 -22.95 29.36 -13.16
N SER A 430 -23.97 28.64 -12.70
CA SER A 430 -23.76 27.44 -11.89
C SER A 430 -23.66 26.19 -12.77
N TYR A 431 -23.01 25.16 -12.23
CA TYR A 431 -22.94 23.85 -12.89
C TYR A 431 -23.85 22.89 -12.14
N VAL A 432 -24.58 22.06 -12.86
CA VAL A 432 -25.42 21.03 -12.23
C VAL A 432 -24.88 19.66 -12.62
N VAL A 433 -24.53 18.86 -11.62
CA VAL A 433 -23.98 17.53 -11.81
C VAL A 433 -24.94 16.52 -11.18
N LYS A 434 -25.34 15.53 -11.98
CA LYS A 434 -26.21 14.44 -11.50
C LYS A 434 -25.35 13.24 -11.14
N VAL A 435 -25.54 12.71 -9.95
CA VAL A 435 -24.79 11.57 -9.46
C VAL A 435 -25.77 10.40 -9.25
N LYS A 436 -25.51 9.32 -9.94
CA LYS A 436 -26.35 8.11 -9.86
C LYS A 436 -26.10 7.39 -8.53
N PRO A 437 -27.05 6.58 -8.08
CA PRO A 437 -26.81 5.72 -6.91
C PRO A 437 -25.60 4.81 -7.12
N PHE A 438 -24.92 4.51 -6.05
CA PHE A 438 -23.78 3.58 -6.02
C PHE A 438 -22.68 3.97 -7.00
N SER A 439 -22.32 5.26 -6.99
CA SER A 439 -21.23 5.74 -7.83
C SER A 439 -20.29 6.67 -7.08
N VAL A 440 -19.06 6.72 -7.56
CA VAL A 440 -18.08 7.74 -7.20
C VAL A 440 -17.94 8.63 -8.45
N VAL A 441 -18.09 9.92 -8.25
CA VAL A 441 -18.01 10.88 -9.36
C VAL A 441 -17.00 11.95 -9.02
N THR A 442 -16.10 12.22 -9.96
CA THR A 442 -15.21 13.38 -9.88
C THR A 442 -15.59 14.35 -10.99
N VAL A 443 -15.77 15.60 -10.62
CA VAL A 443 -15.87 16.67 -11.60
C VAL A 443 -14.64 17.54 -11.48
N THR A 444 -14.12 17.99 -12.61
CA THR A 444 -12.84 18.70 -12.61
C THR A 444 -12.75 19.68 -13.78
N THR A 445 -12.03 20.77 -13.56
CA THR A 445 -11.67 21.70 -14.62
C THR A 445 -10.52 21.16 -15.46
N LEU A 446 -9.82 20.10 -15.02
CA LEU A 446 -8.72 19.52 -15.79
C LEU A 446 -9.27 18.93 -17.08
N ASP A 447 -8.70 19.36 -18.19
CA ASP A 447 -9.10 18.86 -19.51
C ASP A 447 -8.28 17.61 -19.83
N VAL A 448 -8.76 16.48 -19.32
CA VAL A 448 -8.04 15.22 -19.40
C VAL A 448 -8.88 14.13 -20.09
N ALA A 449 -9.99 14.50 -20.70
CA ALA A 449 -10.88 13.52 -21.33
C ALA A 449 -10.18 12.70 -22.42
N ASP A 450 -9.27 13.33 -23.13
CA ASP A 450 -8.49 12.68 -24.18
C ASP A 450 -7.06 12.34 -23.73
N ASP A 451 -6.77 12.54 -22.46
CA ASP A 451 -5.44 12.25 -21.91
C ASP A 451 -5.27 10.74 -21.76
N GLU A 452 -4.28 10.20 -22.46
CA GLU A 452 -3.99 8.77 -22.44
C GLU A 452 -3.78 8.23 -21.02
N GLU A 453 -3.19 9.04 -20.16
CA GLU A 453 -2.93 8.64 -18.78
C GLU A 453 -4.21 8.45 -17.97
N HIS A 454 -5.20 9.32 -18.19
CA HIS A 454 -6.47 9.25 -17.46
C HIS A 454 -7.41 8.21 -18.05
N THR A 455 -7.33 7.98 -19.37
CA THR A 455 -8.24 7.08 -20.06
C THR A 455 -7.68 5.66 -20.21
N LYS A 456 -6.50 5.41 -19.67
CA LYS A 456 -5.82 4.13 -19.83
C LYS A 456 -6.69 2.96 -19.35
N ALA A 457 -6.87 1.99 -20.22
CA ALA A 457 -7.65 0.80 -19.91
C ALA A 457 -6.91 -0.06 -18.89
N LEU A 458 -7.68 -0.83 -18.13
CA LEU A 458 -7.09 -1.84 -17.26
C LEU A 458 -6.31 -2.84 -18.11
N PRO A 459 -5.17 -3.32 -17.60
CA PRO A 459 -4.46 -4.40 -18.30
C PRO A 459 -5.34 -5.63 -18.42
N VAL A 460 -5.08 -6.43 -19.43
CA VAL A 460 -5.87 -7.63 -19.68
C VAL A 460 -5.63 -8.66 -18.58
N GLU A 461 -6.73 -9.14 -18.02
CA GLU A 461 -6.68 -10.20 -17.01
C GLU A 461 -6.28 -11.51 -17.69
N GLY A 462 -5.25 -12.17 -17.15
CA GLY A 462 -4.81 -13.46 -17.68
C GLY A 462 -5.75 -14.60 -17.29
N GLU A 463 -5.50 -15.77 -17.83
CA GLU A 463 -6.27 -16.96 -17.48
C GLU A 463 -5.72 -17.58 -16.19
N ARG A 464 -6.62 -17.94 -15.28
CA ARG A 464 -6.23 -18.66 -14.06
C ARG A 464 -6.04 -20.14 -14.37
N THR A 465 -4.88 -20.67 -14.01
CA THR A 465 -4.62 -22.11 -14.16
C THR A 465 -4.28 -22.71 -12.80
N VAL A 466 -4.55 -24.00 -12.66
CA VAL A 466 -4.18 -24.77 -11.48
C VAL A 466 -2.67 -24.96 -11.48
N LEU A 467 -2.03 -24.88 -10.32
CA LEU A 467 -0.60 -25.14 -10.22
C LEU A 467 -0.31 -26.58 -10.64
N ASP A 468 0.54 -26.72 -11.63
CA ASP A 468 0.93 -28.01 -12.20
C ASP A 468 2.32 -27.83 -12.79
N THR A 469 3.34 -28.10 -11.97
CA THR A 469 4.71 -27.83 -12.37
C THR A 469 5.63 -28.96 -11.91
N ASP A 470 6.53 -29.33 -12.78
CA ASP A 470 7.46 -30.44 -12.55
C ASP A 470 8.82 -29.92 -12.08
N GLU A 471 9.45 -30.73 -11.26
CA GLU A 471 10.86 -30.60 -10.84
C GLU A 471 11.14 -29.34 -10.04
N THR A 472 11.47 -28.25 -10.70
CA THR A 472 11.95 -27.05 -10.00
C THR A 472 10.94 -25.91 -9.99
N GLY A 473 9.71 -26.17 -10.38
CA GLY A 473 8.68 -25.14 -10.38
C GLY A 473 8.79 -24.14 -11.53
N ASP A 474 9.39 -24.56 -12.62
CA ASP A 474 9.67 -23.65 -13.74
C ASP A 474 8.62 -23.67 -14.83
N ALA A 475 7.96 -24.79 -15.02
CA ALA A 475 7.05 -24.99 -16.14
C ALA A 475 5.80 -25.73 -15.71
N GLN A 476 4.72 -25.46 -16.42
CA GLN A 476 3.49 -26.22 -16.27
C GLN A 476 3.57 -27.47 -17.13
N ASP A 477 3.21 -28.61 -16.56
CA ASP A 477 3.19 -29.88 -17.30
C ASP A 477 2.07 -30.76 -16.78
N THR A 478 0.96 -30.79 -17.48
CA THR A 478 -0.22 -31.55 -17.09
C THR A 478 -0.17 -33.01 -17.51
N SER A 479 0.95 -33.46 -18.13
CA SER A 479 1.00 -34.79 -18.76
C SER A 479 1.57 -35.89 -17.88
N ASN A 480 2.31 -35.55 -16.82
CA ASN A 480 3.10 -36.52 -16.04
C ASN A 480 2.47 -36.95 -14.71
N GLY A 481 1.36 -36.33 -14.33
CA GLY A 481 0.70 -36.66 -13.05
C GLY A 481 1.39 -36.04 -11.83
N ILE A 482 2.36 -35.18 -12.02
CA ILE A 482 3.04 -34.45 -10.93
C ILE A 482 2.44 -33.05 -10.86
N LEU A 483 1.78 -32.75 -9.74
CA LEU A 483 1.20 -31.41 -9.55
C LEU A 483 2.26 -30.38 -9.13
N TYR A 484 3.26 -30.83 -8.37
CA TYR A 484 4.33 -29.94 -7.92
C TYR A 484 5.52 -30.80 -7.49
N ALA A 485 6.70 -30.41 -7.94
CA ALA A 485 7.94 -31.02 -7.49
C ALA A 485 9.02 -29.94 -7.43
N ASP A 486 9.80 -29.93 -6.36
CA ASP A 486 10.85 -28.92 -6.18
C ASP A 486 12.04 -29.56 -5.46
N ASP A 487 13.19 -29.54 -6.08
CA ASP A 487 14.43 -30.02 -5.48
C ASP A 487 15.22 -28.86 -4.85
N PHE A 488 14.68 -27.64 -4.91
CA PHE A 488 15.29 -26.42 -4.41
C PHE A 488 16.63 -26.08 -5.06
N GLU A 489 16.96 -26.74 -6.13
CA GLU A 489 18.24 -26.57 -6.84
C GLU A 489 18.05 -25.58 -7.98
N TYR A 490 17.99 -24.32 -7.68
CA TYR A 490 17.69 -23.28 -8.65
C TYR A 490 18.91 -22.83 -9.47
N THR A 491 19.95 -23.65 -9.51
CA THR A 491 21.17 -23.37 -10.28
C THR A 491 20.82 -23.19 -11.74
N GLY A 492 21.26 -22.08 -12.32
CA GLY A 492 20.98 -21.81 -13.73
C GLY A 492 19.64 -21.11 -13.99
N LYS A 493 18.77 -21.05 -12.99
CA LYS A 493 17.51 -20.29 -13.11
C LYS A 493 17.83 -18.80 -13.16
N ARG A 494 17.10 -18.07 -13.99
CA ARG A 494 17.35 -16.65 -14.20
C ARG A 494 16.05 -15.87 -13.96
N VAL A 495 16.18 -14.66 -13.45
CA VAL A 495 15.04 -13.75 -13.23
C VAL A 495 15.25 -12.50 -14.07
N ALA A 496 14.21 -12.09 -14.78
CA ALA A 496 14.26 -10.90 -15.61
C ALA A 496 14.45 -9.65 -14.73
N VAL A 497 15.14 -8.67 -15.29
CA VAL A 497 15.38 -7.39 -14.65
C VAL A 497 14.41 -6.37 -15.27
N ILE A 498 13.76 -5.56 -14.43
CA ILE A 498 12.93 -4.47 -14.91
C ILE A 498 13.85 -3.29 -15.20
N ALA A 499 13.79 -2.80 -16.42
CA ALA A 499 14.60 -1.69 -16.87
C ALA A 499 13.95 -0.36 -16.47
N THR A 500 14.71 0.70 -16.56
CA THR A 500 14.18 2.05 -16.43
C THR A 500 13.02 2.22 -17.43
N HIS A 501 11.95 2.83 -17.00
CA HIS A 501 10.69 3.00 -17.72
C HIS A 501 9.84 1.72 -17.80
N GLY A 502 10.18 0.70 -17.01
CA GLY A 502 9.31 -0.44 -16.79
C GLY A 502 9.34 -1.54 -17.83
N ALA A 503 10.19 -1.43 -18.83
CA ALA A 503 10.32 -2.50 -19.82
C ALA A 503 11.05 -3.70 -19.20
N VAL A 504 10.70 -4.90 -19.65
CA VAL A 504 11.46 -6.09 -19.26
C VAL A 504 12.80 -6.06 -20.00
N SER A 505 13.89 -6.13 -19.24
CA SER A 505 15.23 -6.03 -19.77
C SER A 505 15.67 -7.35 -20.41
N GLN A 506 16.57 -7.25 -21.37
CA GLN A 506 17.27 -8.43 -21.90
C GLN A 506 18.28 -9.00 -20.88
N LYS A 507 18.65 -8.21 -19.88
CA LYS A 507 19.50 -8.67 -18.78
C LYS A 507 18.68 -9.51 -17.82
N THR A 508 19.32 -10.52 -17.26
CA THR A 508 18.71 -11.37 -16.24
C THR A 508 19.69 -11.54 -15.08
N GLU A 509 19.15 -11.87 -13.93
CA GLU A 509 19.94 -12.12 -12.73
C GLU A 509 19.80 -13.59 -12.33
N ASP A 510 20.82 -14.11 -11.68
CA ASP A 510 20.77 -15.44 -11.09
C ASP A 510 19.66 -15.47 -10.02
N TYR A 511 18.82 -16.49 -10.06
CA TYR A 511 17.65 -16.60 -9.19
C TYR A 511 18.05 -16.56 -7.70
N ILE A 512 18.98 -17.44 -7.30
CA ILE A 512 19.40 -17.55 -5.90
C ILE A 512 19.96 -16.20 -5.43
N SER A 513 20.87 -15.62 -6.22
CA SER A 513 21.50 -14.34 -5.85
C SER A 513 20.47 -13.21 -5.73
N SER A 514 19.49 -13.19 -6.62
CA SER A 514 18.48 -12.13 -6.63
C SER A 514 17.48 -12.25 -5.47
N ARG A 515 17.41 -13.42 -4.85
CA ARG A 515 16.43 -13.71 -3.79
C ARG A 515 17.08 -13.80 -2.39
N GLY A 516 18.33 -13.43 -2.26
CA GLY A 516 19.00 -13.38 -0.96
C GLY A 516 20.22 -14.26 -0.79
N GLY A 517 20.53 -15.06 -1.79
CA GLY A 517 21.71 -15.94 -1.76
C GLY A 517 21.43 -17.26 -1.05
N ASP A 518 22.50 -17.89 -0.56
CA ASP A 518 22.41 -19.23 0.03
C ASP A 518 21.68 -19.27 1.38
N THR A 519 21.43 -18.13 1.99
CA THR A 519 20.72 -18.05 3.27
C THR A 519 19.58 -17.04 3.23
N GLY A 520 18.90 -16.94 2.10
CA GLY A 520 17.85 -15.96 1.97
C GLY A 520 16.86 -16.22 0.84
N ALA A 521 17.17 -17.15 -0.05
CA ALA A 521 16.32 -17.37 -1.21
C ALA A 521 15.08 -18.16 -0.83
N MET A 522 13.93 -17.55 -0.99
CA MET A 522 12.66 -18.24 -0.72
C MET A 522 12.39 -19.27 -1.82
N ALA A 523 11.83 -20.41 -1.40
CA ALA A 523 11.38 -21.42 -2.36
C ALA A 523 10.23 -20.89 -3.20
N ARG A 524 10.09 -21.40 -4.40
CA ARG A 524 9.08 -20.95 -5.33
C ARG A 524 7.68 -21.38 -4.87
N TYR A 525 6.73 -20.51 -5.07
CA TYR A 525 5.30 -20.78 -4.85
C TYR A 525 4.98 -21.14 -3.40
N THR A 526 5.78 -20.64 -2.46
CA THR A 526 5.52 -20.84 -1.05
C THR A 526 4.94 -19.58 -0.43
N HIS A 527 4.12 -19.78 0.60
CA HIS A 527 3.60 -18.68 1.42
C HIS A 527 3.94 -19.00 2.88
N THR A 528 4.85 -18.24 3.46
CA THR A 528 5.31 -18.46 4.82
C THR A 528 4.48 -17.65 5.79
N LEU A 529 3.74 -18.32 6.67
CA LEU A 529 2.92 -17.66 7.68
C LEU A 529 3.75 -17.25 8.90
N ASN A 530 4.79 -18.01 9.22
CA ASN A 530 5.68 -17.71 10.33
C ASN A 530 6.97 -18.50 10.10
N GLY A 531 8.11 -17.95 10.51
CA GLY A 531 9.39 -18.61 10.33
C GLY A 531 10.13 -18.12 9.08
N ALA A 532 11.29 -18.73 8.83
CA ALA A 532 12.18 -18.34 7.73
C ALA A 532 12.54 -19.59 6.91
N PHE A 533 11.69 -19.94 5.97
CA PHE A 533 11.86 -21.10 5.10
C PHE A 533 12.58 -20.67 3.82
N GLU A 534 13.80 -21.15 3.64
CA GLU A 534 14.67 -20.67 2.56
C GLU A 534 15.46 -21.83 1.94
N ALA A 535 15.77 -21.70 0.67
CA ALA A 535 16.68 -22.62 0.00
C ALA A 535 18.07 -22.45 0.64
N TYR A 536 18.59 -23.52 1.18
CA TYR A 536 19.86 -23.51 1.93
C TYR A 536 20.82 -24.50 1.29
N LYS A 537 22.06 -24.09 1.11
CA LYS A 537 23.10 -24.96 0.56
C LYS A 537 23.84 -25.64 1.71
N THR A 538 23.73 -26.94 1.77
CA THR A 538 24.37 -27.73 2.82
C THR A 538 25.89 -27.84 2.59
N VAL A 539 26.60 -28.33 3.57
CA VAL A 539 28.06 -28.47 3.52
C VAL A 539 28.50 -29.37 2.37
N ASP A 540 27.73 -30.40 2.06
CA ASP A 540 28.04 -31.32 0.96
C ASP A 540 27.58 -30.80 -0.39
N GLY A 541 27.03 -29.59 -0.45
CA GLY A 541 26.67 -28.95 -1.70
C GLY A 541 25.24 -29.14 -2.16
N ASN A 542 24.45 -29.91 -1.42
CA ASN A 542 23.04 -30.11 -1.73
C ASN A 542 22.23 -28.86 -1.34
N ARG A 543 21.08 -28.66 -1.97
CA ARG A 543 20.14 -27.61 -1.54
C ARG A 543 18.91 -28.25 -0.94
N VAL A 544 18.43 -27.62 0.13
CA VAL A 544 17.26 -28.09 0.86
C VAL A 544 16.41 -26.88 1.23
N LEU A 545 15.16 -27.10 1.52
CA LEU A 545 14.33 -26.09 2.17
C LEU A 545 14.59 -26.20 3.66
N ARG A 546 15.16 -25.14 4.22
CA ARG A 546 15.52 -25.11 5.65
C ARG A 546 14.74 -24.02 6.37
N GLN A 547 14.16 -24.35 7.52
CA GLN A 547 13.61 -23.35 8.41
C GLN A 547 14.78 -22.77 9.21
N GLN A 548 15.11 -21.50 8.98
CA GLN A 548 16.32 -20.85 9.47
C GLN A 548 16.18 -20.23 10.86
N LEU A 549 14.95 -20.03 11.33
CA LEU A 549 14.70 -19.35 12.60
C LEU A 549 14.87 -20.36 13.75
N ASP A 550 15.94 -20.20 14.50
CA ASP A 550 16.23 -21.08 15.62
C ASP A 550 15.79 -20.51 16.97
N GLN A 551 15.15 -19.35 16.96
CA GLN A 551 14.72 -18.62 18.15
C GLN A 551 13.24 -18.34 18.10
N THR A 552 12.59 -18.43 19.24
CA THR A 552 11.20 -18.01 19.36
C THR A 552 11.07 -16.60 19.93
N GLU A 553 12.17 -16.03 20.41
CA GLU A 553 12.15 -14.71 21.03
C GLU A 553 12.20 -13.58 20.02
N ASN A 554 11.49 -12.52 20.32
CA ASN A 554 11.55 -11.28 19.57
C ASN A 554 12.59 -10.35 20.17
N GLY A 555 13.06 -9.40 19.40
CA GLY A 555 13.74 -8.22 19.90
C GLY A 555 12.72 -7.24 20.46
N VAL A 556 13.05 -5.96 20.41
CA VAL A 556 12.17 -4.90 20.91
C VAL A 556 10.94 -4.78 20.02
N GLY A 557 9.79 -5.18 20.54
CA GLY A 557 8.54 -5.18 19.81
C GLY A 557 7.72 -6.42 20.11
N HIS A 558 6.78 -6.70 19.25
CA HIS A 558 5.92 -7.88 19.41
C HIS A 558 5.50 -8.39 18.03
N SER A 559 5.27 -9.69 17.95
CA SER A 559 4.72 -10.31 16.75
C SER A 559 3.20 -10.19 16.79
N TRP A 560 2.61 -10.05 15.61
CA TRP A 560 1.16 -10.04 15.50
C TRP A 560 0.59 -11.42 15.81
N ASN A 561 1.32 -12.46 15.42
CA ASN A 561 0.92 -13.85 15.64
C ASN A 561 2.17 -14.68 15.96
N ASP A 562 2.21 -15.27 17.13
CA ASP A 562 3.35 -16.05 17.62
C ASP A 562 3.18 -17.57 17.41
N GLY A 563 2.51 -17.95 16.34
CA GLY A 563 2.34 -19.36 16.01
C GLY A 563 3.64 -20.07 15.64
N ASP A 564 3.54 -21.37 15.44
CA ASP A 564 4.64 -22.20 14.98
C ASP A 564 5.12 -21.77 13.60
N ALA A 565 6.35 -22.10 13.28
CA ALA A 565 6.91 -21.86 11.95
C ALA A 565 6.17 -22.74 10.92
N VAL A 566 5.55 -22.10 9.94
CA VAL A 566 4.73 -22.80 8.94
C VAL A 566 4.89 -22.12 7.59
N THR A 567 5.15 -22.91 6.56
CA THR A 567 5.06 -22.45 5.18
C THR A 567 4.07 -23.34 4.44
N LEU A 568 3.32 -22.72 3.56
CA LEU A 568 2.30 -23.39 2.75
C LEU A 568 2.75 -23.42 1.30
N LEU A 569 2.43 -24.49 0.61
CA LEU A 569 2.60 -24.56 -0.82
C LEU A 569 1.46 -25.35 -1.42
N GLY A 570 1.21 -25.13 -2.70
CA GLY A 570 0.17 -25.86 -3.38
C GLY A 570 -0.93 -24.97 -3.91
N ASP A 571 -2.04 -25.59 -4.26
CA ASP A 571 -3.17 -24.92 -4.88
C ASP A 571 -4.45 -25.48 -4.25
N PHE A 572 -5.31 -24.58 -3.80
CA PHE A 572 -6.58 -24.94 -3.21
C PHE A 572 -7.45 -25.85 -4.09
N ARG A 573 -7.20 -25.81 -5.39
CA ARG A 573 -7.99 -26.59 -6.36
C ARG A 573 -7.50 -28.01 -6.51
N TRP A 574 -6.36 -28.37 -5.91
CA TRP A 574 -5.88 -29.75 -5.91
C TRP A 574 -6.82 -30.64 -5.10
N CYS A 575 -7.05 -31.85 -5.59
CA CYS A 575 -7.80 -32.86 -4.89
C CYS A 575 -7.25 -34.25 -5.25
N ASN A 576 -7.42 -35.18 -4.34
CA ASN A 576 -7.05 -36.59 -4.55
C ASN A 576 -5.58 -36.75 -4.96
N TYR A 577 -4.68 -36.18 -4.14
CA TYR A 577 -3.24 -36.24 -4.42
C TYR A 577 -2.49 -36.87 -3.25
N THR A 578 -1.26 -37.24 -3.51
CA THR A 578 -0.30 -37.73 -2.52
C THR A 578 0.86 -36.73 -2.42
N ALA A 579 1.25 -36.39 -1.22
CA ALA A 579 2.41 -35.55 -0.98
C ALA A 579 3.50 -36.36 -0.32
N SER A 580 4.74 -36.15 -0.71
CA SER A 580 5.88 -36.79 -0.07
C SER A 580 7.05 -35.79 0.07
N VAL A 581 7.79 -35.92 1.15
CA VAL A 581 8.94 -35.07 1.44
C VAL A 581 9.87 -35.83 2.35
N ASP A 582 11.16 -35.66 2.15
CA ASP A 582 12.18 -36.16 3.07
C ASP A 582 12.50 -35.05 4.08
N VAL A 583 12.48 -35.37 5.38
CA VAL A 583 12.65 -34.39 6.44
C VAL A 583 13.86 -34.76 7.30
N LEU A 584 14.70 -33.78 7.55
CA LEU A 584 15.82 -33.93 8.50
C LEU A 584 15.59 -32.97 9.66
N PHE A 585 15.65 -33.50 10.86
CA PHE A 585 15.60 -32.69 12.09
C PHE A 585 17.01 -32.56 12.63
N GLU A 586 17.45 -31.33 12.90
CA GLU A 586 18.76 -31.03 13.47
C GLU A 586 18.65 -30.56 14.92
#